data_710b34e4831f439cee363da5b5d43a1e
#
_entry.id   710b34e4831f439cee363da5b5d43a1e
#
_cell.length_a   1.000
_cell.length_b   1.000
_cell.length_c   1.000
_cell.angle_alpha   90.00
_cell.angle_beta   90.00
_cell.angle_gamma   90.00
#
_symmetry.space_group_name_H-M   'P 1'
#
loop_
_entity.id
_entity.type
_entity.pdbx_description
1 polymer ?
#
loop_
_entity_poly.entity_id
_entity_poly.type
_entity_poly.pdbx_seq_one_letter_code
_entity_poly.pdbx_strand_id
1 'polypeptide(L)'
;MLQLLSKTDFYSLRDSEKPFLIDNSDINNKTVGDFVHDIAAVYPHFFARKESSFLIFSEDIYEFMVIFFTALLAKKKVCLLNTGKYAYIKDIFNDDSLFVSGTAESQLNISQLLCSNPDTARTDAIDCSILRGLTISSSADIRFYTSGSTGNPKSIEKKLSHLEREVEELRACFYEEIENSLFLSSVFHYHVYGFLFYVL
;
A
#
# COMPACT_ATOMS: atom_id res chain seq x y z
N MET A 1 0.39 -19.76 4.61
CA MET A 1 0.59 -18.97 5.85
C MET A 1 1.04 -17.58 5.43
N LEU A 2 0.19 -16.56 5.62
CA LEU A 2 0.60 -15.17 5.38
C LEU A 2 1.62 -14.81 6.47
N GLN A 3 2.80 -14.42 6.05
CA GLN A 3 3.84 -13.94 6.96
C GLN A 3 3.54 -12.50 7.34
N LEU A 4 3.88 -12.08 8.56
CA LEU A 4 3.79 -10.66 8.94
C LEU A 4 4.58 -9.80 7.97
N LEU A 5 4.08 -8.62 7.64
CA LEU A 5 4.73 -7.69 6.70
C LEU A 5 6.16 -7.35 7.12
N SER A 6 6.37 -7.14 8.41
CA SER A 6 7.68 -6.86 8.98
C SER A 6 8.68 -8.01 8.86
N LYS A 7 8.21 -9.22 8.53
CA LYS A 7 9.03 -10.43 8.33
C LYS A 7 9.09 -10.88 6.87
N THR A 8 8.42 -10.17 5.96
CA THR A 8 8.33 -10.54 4.55
C THR A 8 9.60 -10.12 3.81
N ASP A 9 10.22 -11.07 3.13
CA ASP A 9 11.26 -10.81 2.14
C ASP A 9 10.61 -10.66 0.76
N PHE A 10 10.34 -9.42 0.36
CA PHE A 10 9.70 -9.11 -0.92
C PHE A 10 10.49 -9.62 -2.12
N TYR A 11 11.82 -9.56 -2.06
CA TYR A 11 12.66 -10.04 -3.15
C TYR A 11 12.45 -11.54 -3.43
N SER A 12 12.23 -12.35 -2.39
CA SER A 12 12.00 -13.80 -2.54
C SER A 12 10.67 -14.14 -3.24
N LEU A 13 9.73 -13.20 -3.28
CA LEU A 13 8.40 -13.38 -3.87
C LEU A 13 8.30 -12.94 -5.34
N ARG A 14 9.37 -12.40 -5.94
CA ARG A 14 9.36 -11.81 -7.29
C ARG A 14 8.93 -12.77 -8.41
N ASP A 15 9.14 -14.06 -8.25
CA ASP A 15 8.81 -15.08 -9.24
C ASP A 15 7.51 -15.83 -8.87
N SER A 16 6.71 -15.31 -7.94
CA SER A 16 5.53 -15.99 -7.43
C SER A 16 4.33 -15.83 -8.37
N GLU A 17 3.86 -16.95 -8.90
CA GLU A 17 2.63 -17.04 -9.71
C GLU A 17 1.34 -17.10 -8.87
N LYS A 18 1.44 -16.97 -7.54
CA LYS A 18 0.25 -16.98 -6.68
C LYS A 18 -0.62 -15.77 -6.99
N PRO A 19 -1.95 -15.97 -7.12
CA PRO A 19 -2.87 -14.85 -7.27
C PRO A 19 -2.74 -13.87 -6.10
N PHE A 20 -2.68 -12.58 -6.42
CA PHE A 20 -2.64 -11.49 -5.45
C PHE A 20 -3.96 -10.72 -5.45
N LEU A 21 -4.42 -10.34 -6.64
CA LEU A 21 -5.69 -9.68 -6.85
C LEU A 21 -6.41 -10.34 -8.03
N ILE A 22 -7.68 -10.68 -7.83
CA ILE A 22 -8.54 -11.28 -8.87
C ILE A 22 -9.63 -10.27 -9.19
N ASP A 23 -9.66 -9.80 -10.43
CA ASP A 23 -10.75 -8.99 -10.97
C ASP A 23 -11.76 -9.89 -11.67
N ASN A 24 -13.07 -9.63 -11.49
CA ASN A 24 -14.15 -10.35 -12.12
C ASN A 24 -14.11 -10.34 -13.67
N SER A 25 -13.33 -9.42 -14.26
CA SER A 25 -13.16 -9.32 -15.72
C SER A 25 -12.05 -10.20 -16.30
N ASP A 26 -11.28 -10.91 -15.47
CA ASP A 26 -10.05 -11.67 -15.83
C ASP A 26 -8.96 -10.85 -16.56
N ILE A 27 -9.20 -9.57 -16.80
CA ILE A 27 -8.32 -8.70 -17.58
C ILE A 27 -7.18 -8.13 -16.72
N ASN A 28 -7.43 -7.95 -15.41
CA ASN A 28 -6.52 -7.27 -14.48
C ASN A 28 -6.05 -8.16 -13.33
N ASN A 29 -6.04 -9.49 -13.52
CA ASN A 29 -5.52 -10.38 -12.51
C ASN A 29 -4.02 -10.11 -12.29
N LYS A 30 -3.64 -9.94 -11.03
CA LYS A 30 -2.26 -9.72 -10.62
C LYS A 30 -1.76 -10.89 -9.78
N THR A 31 -0.53 -11.31 -10.06
CA THR A 31 0.20 -12.25 -9.20
C THR A 31 0.97 -11.52 -8.11
N VAL A 32 1.43 -12.26 -7.11
CA VAL A 32 2.35 -11.73 -6.10
C VAL A 32 3.67 -11.29 -6.75
N GLY A 33 4.13 -11.98 -7.79
CA GLY A 33 5.29 -11.59 -8.58
C GLY A 33 5.09 -10.24 -9.26
N ASP A 34 3.96 -10.02 -9.95
CA ASP A 34 3.62 -8.73 -10.55
C ASP A 34 3.65 -7.60 -9.52
N PHE A 35 3.11 -7.84 -8.34
CA PHE A 35 3.10 -6.86 -7.25
C PHE A 35 4.51 -6.49 -6.79
N VAL A 36 5.41 -7.47 -6.66
CA VAL A 36 6.81 -7.23 -6.29
C VAL A 36 7.56 -6.47 -7.39
N HIS A 37 7.31 -6.78 -8.66
CA HIS A 37 7.87 -6.05 -9.79
C HIS A 37 7.40 -4.59 -9.82
N ASP A 38 6.11 -4.34 -9.59
CA ASP A 38 5.57 -2.99 -9.54
C ASP A 38 6.14 -2.19 -8.35
N ILE A 39 6.34 -2.81 -7.18
CA ILE A 39 7.07 -2.20 -6.05
C ILE A 39 8.51 -1.85 -6.45
N ALA A 40 9.23 -2.76 -7.11
CA ALA A 40 10.61 -2.52 -7.53
C ALA A 40 10.73 -1.36 -8.53
N ALA A 41 9.77 -1.23 -9.43
CA ALA A 41 9.69 -0.12 -10.39
C ALA A 41 9.48 1.24 -9.70
N VAL A 42 8.63 1.28 -8.68
CA VAL A 42 8.25 2.51 -7.97
C VAL A 42 9.27 2.91 -6.90
N TYR A 43 9.95 1.95 -6.29
CA TYR A 43 10.85 2.16 -5.14
C TYR A 43 11.91 3.25 -5.36
N PRO A 44 12.64 3.33 -6.50
CA PRO A 44 13.64 4.37 -6.72
C PRO A 44 13.05 5.79 -6.65
N HIS A 45 11.81 5.96 -7.14
CA HIS A 45 11.12 7.25 -7.11
C HIS A 45 10.76 7.68 -5.69
N PHE A 46 10.43 6.73 -4.81
CA PHE A 46 10.10 7.00 -3.41
C PHE A 46 11.36 7.22 -2.57
N PHE A 47 12.38 6.39 -2.80
CA PHE A 47 13.64 6.48 -2.08
C PHE A 47 14.37 7.81 -2.34
N ALA A 48 14.32 8.31 -3.58
CA ALA A 48 14.95 9.58 -3.97
C ALA A 48 14.27 10.82 -3.38
N ARG A 49 13.06 10.71 -2.82
CA ARG A 49 12.35 11.84 -2.23
C ARG A 49 12.92 12.21 -0.87
N LYS A 50 13.08 13.52 -0.65
CA LYS A 50 13.55 14.08 0.63
C LYS A 50 12.45 14.12 1.69
N GLU A 51 11.19 14.22 1.25
CA GLU A 51 10.02 14.29 2.12
C GLU A 51 9.94 13.01 2.97
N SER A 52 9.69 13.15 4.27
CA SER A 52 9.61 12.02 5.19
C SER A 52 8.19 11.47 5.32
N SER A 53 7.17 12.26 5.02
CA SER A 53 5.76 11.92 5.17
C SER A 53 5.07 11.81 3.81
N PHE A 54 4.46 10.65 3.54
CA PHE A 54 3.71 10.42 2.30
C PHE A 54 2.21 10.39 2.60
N LEU A 55 1.48 11.35 2.03
CA LEU A 55 0.02 11.43 2.07
C LEU A 55 -0.51 10.56 0.94
N ILE A 56 -1.15 9.45 1.28
CA ILE A 56 -1.54 8.41 0.32
C ILE A 56 -3.05 8.38 0.15
N PHE A 57 -3.50 8.43 -1.09
CA PHE A 57 -4.87 8.16 -1.49
C PHE A 57 -4.89 7.49 -2.87
N SER A 58 -5.65 6.42 -3.01
CA SER A 58 -6.05 5.85 -4.29
C SER A 58 -7.43 5.20 -4.13
N GLU A 59 -8.28 5.32 -5.13
CA GLU A 59 -9.54 4.57 -5.21
C GLU A 59 -9.29 3.13 -5.67
N ASP A 60 -8.23 2.92 -6.45
CA ASP A 60 -7.77 1.60 -6.85
C ASP A 60 -6.97 0.95 -5.72
N ILE A 61 -7.42 -0.24 -5.30
CA ILE A 61 -6.79 -0.97 -4.19
C ILE A 61 -5.40 -1.49 -4.53
N TYR A 62 -5.16 -1.88 -5.79
CA TYR A 62 -3.86 -2.37 -6.20
C TYR A 62 -2.82 -1.25 -6.18
N GLU A 63 -3.14 -0.10 -6.80
CA GLU A 63 -2.29 1.10 -6.72
C GLU A 63 -2.03 1.50 -5.27
N PHE A 64 -3.09 1.51 -4.44
CA PHE A 64 -2.97 1.82 -3.01
C PHE A 64 -1.96 0.91 -2.32
N MET A 65 -2.04 -0.41 -2.57
CA MET A 65 -1.11 -1.36 -1.98
C MET A 65 0.33 -1.16 -2.48
N VAL A 66 0.53 -0.93 -3.78
CA VAL A 66 1.87 -0.64 -4.32
C VAL A 66 2.46 0.60 -3.65
N ILE A 67 1.67 1.70 -3.54
CA ILE A 67 2.12 2.93 -2.87
C ILE A 67 2.48 2.65 -1.41
N PHE A 68 1.57 2.01 -0.68
CA PHE A 68 1.70 1.75 0.75
C PHE A 68 2.96 0.94 1.08
N PHE A 69 3.13 -0.21 0.42
CA PHE A 69 4.27 -1.09 0.67
C PHE A 69 5.60 -0.47 0.23
N THR A 70 5.60 0.23 -0.91
CA THR A 70 6.80 0.94 -1.37
C THR A 70 7.20 2.06 -0.40
N ALA A 71 6.24 2.81 0.13
CA ALA A 71 6.51 3.86 1.11
C ALA A 71 7.14 3.29 2.40
N LEU A 72 6.62 2.15 2.90
CA LEU A 72 7.17 1.48 4.07
C LEU A 72 8.59 0.95 3.83
N LEU A 73 8.85 0.34 2.67
CA LEU A 73 10.20 -0.12 2.27
C LEU A 73 11.17 1.06 2.13
N ALA A 74 10.71 2.19 1.62
CA ALA A 74 11.48 3.43 1.54
C ALA A 74 11.59 4.18 2.89
N LYS A 75 11.10 3.57 3.98
CA LYS A 75 11.12 4.10 5.36
C LYS A 75 10.44 5.46 5.50
N LYS A 76 9.39 5.69 4.74
CA LYS A 76 8.56 6.89 4.82
C LYS A 76 7.46 6.71 5.87
N LYS A 77 7.08 7.80 6.53
CA LYS A 77 5.88 7.86 7.35
C LYS A 77 4.66 7.84 6.44
N VAL A 78 3.76 6.91 6.67
CA VAL A 78 2.57 6.73 5.84
C VAL A 78 1.37 7.42 6.47
N CYS A 79 0.74 8.31 5.71
CA CYS A 79 -0.46 9.04 6.10
C CYS A 79 -1.60 8.67 5.15
N LEU A 80 -2.50 7.81 5.60
CA LEU A 80 -3.63 7.32 4.81
C LEU A 80 -4.78 8.32 4.85
N LEU A 81 -5.15 8.81 3.68
CA LEU A 81 -6.22 9.78 3.51
C LEU A 81 -7.53 9.07 3.16
N ASN A 82 -8.64 9.59 3.64
CA ASN A 82 -9.98 9.11 3.29
C ASN A 82 -10.57 9.78 2.05
N THR A 83 -9.87 10.74 1.46
CA THR A 83 -10.27 11.46 0.25
C THR A 83 -9.06 12.06 -0.45
N GLY A 84 -9.11 12.10 -1.79
CA GLY A 84 -8.14 12.78 -2.64
C GLY A 84 -8.46 14.27 -2.90
N LYS A 85 -9.47 14.85 -2.26
CA LYS A 85 -9.86 16.24 -2.51
C LYS A 85 -8.78 17.21 -2.05
N TYR A 86 -8.32 18.06 -2.96
CA TYR A 86 -7.26 19.04 -2.70
C TYR A 86 -7.57 19.96 -1.51
N ALA A 87 -8.82 20.41 -1.38
CA ALA A 87 -9.24 21.26 -0.26
C ALA A 87 -9.01 20.61 1.12
N TYR A 88 -9.12 19.27 1.19
CA TYR A 88 -8.85 18.51 2.42
C TYR A 88 -7.35 18.29 2.61
N ILE A 89 -6.64 18.00 1.53
CA ILE A 89 -5.20 17.67 1.58
C ILE A 89 -4.39 18.89 2.02
N LYS A 90 -4.70 20.08 1.53
CA LYS A 90 -3.97 21.31 1.88
C LYS A 90 -3.97 21.64 3.37
N ASP A 91 -4.99 21.20 4.13
CA ASP A 91 -5.09 21.43 5.57
C ASP A 91 -4.18 20.48 6.38
N ILE A 92 -3.70 19.40 5.74
CA ILE A 92 -2.82 18.37 6.32
C ILE A 92 -1.39 18.56 5.81
N PHE A 93 -1.25 19.14 4.62
CA PHE A 93 0.00 19.26 3.89
C PHE A 93 0.99 20.21 4.60
N ASN A 94 2.27 19.84 4.61
CA ASN A 94 3.38 20.65 5.10
C ASN A 94 4.61 20.43 4.22
N ASP A 95 5.68 21.19 4.45
CA ASP A 95 6.91 21.18 3.66
C ASP A 95 7.66 19.83 3.64
N ASP A 96 7.37 18.94 4.59
CA ASP A 96 7.92 17.59 4.70
C ASP A 96 6.95 16.51 4.17
N SER A 97 5.89 16.91 3.49
CA SER A 97 4.86 16.02 2.97
C SER A 97 4.90 15.91 1.44
N LEU A 98 4.64 14.71 0.94
CA LEU A 98 4.44 14.43 -0.49
C LEU A 98 3.07 13.78 -0.68
N PHE A 99 2.23 14.33 -1.56
CA PHE A 99 0.98 13.69 -1.94
C PHE A 99 1.21 12.70 -3.08
N VAL A 100 0.87 11.44 -2.82
CA VAL A 100 1.04 10.30 -3.73
C VAL A 100 -0.32 9.70 -4.03
N SER A 101 -0.68 9.64 -5.30
CA SER A 101 -1.98 9.13 -5.76
C SER A 101 -1.89 8.69 -7.22
N GLY A 102 -2.93 8.01 -7.71
CA GLY A 102 -3.16 7.78 -9.14
C GLY A 102 -3.76 8.99 -9.87
N THR A 103 -4.13 10.08 -9.18
CA THR A 103 -4.76 11.25 -9.80
C THR A 103 -3.77 12.26 -10.36
N ALA A 104 -4.21 13.08 -11.32
CA ALA A 104 -3.38 14.12 -11.94
C ALA A 104 -2.96 15.23 -10.96
N GLU A 105 -3.67 15.40 -9.84
CA GLU A 105 -3.39 16.43 -8.84
C GLU A 105 -2.30 16.02 -7.85
N SER A 106 -1.85 14.76 -7.91
CA SER A 106 -0.77 14.26 -7.06
C SER A 106 0.58 14.82 -7.47
N GLN A 107 1.45 15.06 -6.49
CA GLN A 107 2.83 15.46 -6.73
C GLN A 107 3.69 14.29 -7.26
N LEU A 108 3.23 13.06 -7.01
CA LEU A 108 3.78 11.85 -7.57
C LEU A 108 2.63 10.95 -8.03
N ASN A 109 2.47 10.84 -9.35
CA ASN A 109 1.38 10.07 -9.95
C ASN A 109 1.82 8.61 -10.15
N ILE A 110 1.22 7.70 -9.39
CA ILE A 110 1.55 6.28 -9.42
C ILE A 110 1.05 5.59 -10.68
N SER A 111 -0.14 5.96 -11.18
CA SER A 111 -0.70 5.37 -12.40
C SER A 111 0.23 5.62 -13.59
N GLN A 112 0.85 6.80 -13.68
CA GLN A 112 1.84 7.09 -14.73
C GLN A 112 3.09 6.21 -14.59
N LEU A 113 3.56 5.97 -13.37
CA LEU A 113 4.73 5.11 -13.14
C LEU A 113 4.44 3.65 -13.51
N LEU A 114 3.24 3.16 -13.20
CA LEU A 114 2.80 1.80 -13.53
C LEU A 114 2.47 1.65 -15.03
N CYS A 115 1.84 2.65 -15.65
CA CYS A 115 1.48 2.63 -17.07
C CYS A 115 2.67 2.84 -18.01
N SER A 116 3.79 3.39 -17.53
CA SER A 116 4.99 3.60 -18.36
C SER A 116 5.65 2.29 -18.83
N ASN A 117 5.12 1.13 -18.39
CA ASN A 117 5.56 -0.21 -18.77
C ASN A 117 4.45 -1.10 -19.36
N PRO A 118 3.61 -0.65 -20.35
CA PRO A 118 2.48 -1.45 -20.81
C PRO A 118 2.83 -2.64 -21.71
N ASP A 119 4.01 -2.68 -22.34
CA ASP A 119 4.29 -3.58 -23.49
C ASP A 119 5.59 -4.38 -23.42
N THR A 120 6.39 -4.25 -22.41
CA THR A 120 7.52 -5.17 -22.25
C THR A 120 7.03 -6.40 -21.49
N ALA A 121 7.22 -7.58 -22.07
CA ALA A 121 7.08 -8.84 -21.35
C ALA A 121 7.73 -8.65 -19.98
N ARG A 122 6.90 -8.58 -18.93
CA ARG A 122 7.17 -8.02 -17.60
C ARG A 122 8.38 -8.62 -16.84
N THR A 123 9.04 -9.60 -17.42
CA THR A 123 10.05 -10.40 -16.74
C THR A 123 11.49 -9.90 -16.90
N ASP A 124 11.83 -9.13 -17.95
CA ASP A 124 13.24 -8.91 -18.28
C ASP A 124 13.77 -7.47 -18.06
N ALA A 125 12.92 -6.49 -17.70
CA ALA A 125 13.33 -5.07 -17.67
C ALA A 125 13.43 -4.45 -16.26
N ILE A 126 12.73 -5.01 -15.24
CA ILE A 126 12.74 -4.43 -13.88
C ILE A 126 13.67 -5.24 -13.00
N ASP A 127 14.73 -4.59 -12.54
CA ASP A 127 15.69 -5.22 -11.62
C ASP A 127 15.14 -5.23 -10.18
N CYS A 128 14.47 -6.32 -9.81
CA CYS A 128 14.00 -6.54 -8.45
C CYS A 128 15.13 -6.67 -7.42
N SER A 129 16.40 -6.76 -7.83
CA SER A 129 17.53 -6.83 -6.90
C SER A 129 17.64 -5.62 -5.99
N ILE A 130 17.04 -4.49 -6.39
CA ILE A 130 16.94 -3.27 -5.57
C ILE A 130 16.19 -3.52 -4.25
N LEU A 131 15.30 -4.51 -4.20
CA LEU A 131 14.55 -4.88 -3.00
C LEU A 131 15.30 -5.86 -2.09
N ARG A 132 16.46 -6.37 -2.51
CA ARG A 132 17.22 -7.38 -1.76
C ARG A 132 17.65 -6.83 -0.40
N GLY A 133 17.29 -7.54 0.66
CA GLY A 133 17.62 -7.15 2.03
C GLY A 133 16.82 -5.96 2.58
N LEU A 134 15.88 -5.41 1.82
CA LEU A 134 14.95 -4.43 2.36
C LEU A 134 13.90 -5.13 3.22
N THR A 135 13.63 -4.54 4.37
CA THR A 135 12.60 -4.99 5.30
C THR A 135 11.73 -3.83 5.73
N ILE A 136 10.46 -4.12 5.95
CA ILE A 136 9.52 -3.16 6.55
C ILE A 136 9.75 -3.17 8.08
N SER A 137 9.91 -1.98 8.66
CA SER A 137 10.06 -1.87 10.10
C SER A 137 8.72 -2.10 10.80
N SER A 138 8.68 -3.01 11.78
CA SER A 138 7.49 -3.21 12.64
C SER A 138 7.14 -1.96 13.47
N SER A 139 8.10 -1.05 13.66
CA SER A 139 7.89 0.24 14.33
C SER A 139 7.47 1.37 13.38
N ALA A 140 7.22 1.08 12.09
CA ALA A 140 6.77 2.08 11.14
C ALA A 140 5.50 2.78 11.60
N ASP A 141 5.47 4.12 11.43
CA ASP A 141 4.32 4.95 11.79
C ASP A 141 3.31 4.98 10.64
N ILE A 142 2.07 4.63 10.97
CA ILE A 142 0.93 4.71 10.05
C ILE A 142 -0.10 5.63 10.67
N ARG A 143 -0.46 6.68 9.94
CA ARG A 143 -1.45 7.66 10.37
C ARG A 143 -2.68 7.56 9.50
N PHE A 144 -3.83 7.33 10.10
CA PHE A 144 -5.13 7.33 9.44
C PHE A 144 -5.79 8.69 9.61
N TYR A 145 -6.18 9.32 8.53
CA TYR A 145 -6.96 10.54 8.56
C TYR A 145 -8.45 10.22 8.39
N THR A 146 -9.27 10.83 9.23
CA THR A 146 -10.73 10.68 9.19
C THR A 146 -11.38 12.04 9.03
N SER A 147 -12.54 12.10 8.36
CA SER A 147 -13.38 13.30 8.32
C SER A 147 -13.92 13.57 9.72
N GLY A 148 -13.37 14.57 10.40
CA GLY A 148 -13.91 15.00 11.69
C GLY A 148 -15.33 15.55 11.53
N SER A 149 -16.23 15.24 12.47
CA SER A 149 -17.59 15.81 12.52
C SER A 149 -17.63 17.34 12.58
N THR A 150 -16.49 17.96 12.92
CA THR A 150 -16.30 19.42 13.00
C THR A 150 -15.68 20.02 11.73
N GLY A 151 -15.53 19.24 10.65
CA GLY A 151 -14.91 19.68 9.38
C GLY A 151 -13.38 19.65 9.37
N ASN A 152 -12.72 19.61 10.52
CA ASN A 152 -11.26 19.52 10.59
C ASN A 152 -10.79 18.06 10.52
N PRO A 153 -9.71 17.75 9.75
CA PRO A 153 -9.14 16.44 9.71
C PRO A 153 -8.70 15.95 11.09
N LYS A 154 -9.16 14.75 11.49
CA LYS A 154 -8.67 14.08 12.68
C LYS A 154 -7.75 12.95 12.26
N SER A 155 -6.69 12.72 13.00
CA SER A 155 -5.77 11.62 12.72
C SER A 155 -5.63 10.66 13.89
N ILE A 156 -5.46 9.39 13.56
CA ILE A 156 -5.15 8.32 14.51
C ILE A 156 -3.80 7.75 14.07
N GLU A 157 -2.83 7.73 14.97
CA GLU A 157 -1.49 7.19 14.72
C GLU A 157 -1.36 5.80 15.33
N LYS A 158 -0.90 4.83 14.54
CA LYS A 158 -0.63 3.46 14.96
C LYS A 158 0.76 3.03 14.49
N LYS A 159 1.39 2.12 15.23
CA LYS A 159 2.57 1.39 14.74
C LYS A 159 2.13 0.22 13.89
N LEU A 160 2.91 -0.13 12.87
CA LEU A 160 2.65 -1.32 12.06
C LEU A 160 2.50 -2.57 12.94
N SER A 161 3.36 -2.73 13.97
CA SER A 161 3.28 -3.86 14.91
C SER A 161 1.95 -3.97 15.64
N HIS A 162 1.26 -2.86 15.90
CA HIS A 162 -0.07 -2.90 16.53
C HIS A 162 -1.11 -3.43 15.55
N LEU A 163 -1.04 -3.01 14.29
CA LEU A 163 -1.94 -3.47 13.23
C LEU A 163 -1.70 -4.96 12.90
N GLU A 164 -0.43 -5.37 12.80
CA GLU A 164 -0.05 -6.77 12.59
C GLU A 164 -0.60 -7.67 13.71
N ARG A 165 -0.50 -7.22 14.95
CA ARG A 165 -1.06 -7.95 16.10
C ARG A 165 -2.59 -8.04 16.06
N GLU A 166 -3.27 -6.94 15.70
CA GLU A 166 -4.73 -6.97 15.51
C GLU A 166 -5.13 -8.02 14.45
N VAL A 167 -4.41 -8.09 13.34
CA VAL A 167 -4.64 -9.09 12.27
C VAL A 167 -4.36 -10.52 12.77
N GLU A 168 -3.27 -10.73 13.52
CA GLU A 168 -2.97 -12.05 14.12
C GLU A 168 -4.07 -12.51 15.06
N GLU A 169 -4.58 -11.61 15.91
CA GLU A 169 -5.69 -11.92 16.84
C GLU A 169 -6.99 -12.24 16.07
N LEU A 170 -7.33 -11.46 15.04
CA LEU A 170 -8.48 -11.73 14.18
C LEU A 170 -8.36 -13.09 13.48
N ARG A 171 -7.18 -13.39 12.92
CA ARG A 171 -6.93 -14.70 12.29
C ARG A 171 -7.04 -15.87 13.28
N ALA A 172 -6.57 -15.69 14.50
CA ALA A 172 -6.70 -16.73 15.53
C ALA A 172 -8.17 -16.97 15.90
N CYS A 173 -9.00 -15.92 15.91
CA CYS A 173 -10.43 -16.04 16.22
C CYS A 173 -11.25 -16.66 15.08
N PHE A 174 -10.88 -16.40 13.83
CA PHE A 174 -11.65 -16.75 12.62
C PHE A 174 -10.88 -17.69 11.68
N TYR A 175 -9.98 -18.51 12.22
CA TYR A 175 -9.08 -19.34 11.41
C TYR A 175 -9.82 -20.28 10.46
N GLU A 176 -10.85 -20.96 10.96
CA GLU A 176 -11.62 -21.92 10.16
C GLU A 176 -12.45 -21.25 9.06
N GLU A 177 -12.96 -20.05 9.33
CA GLU A 177 -13.74 -19.26 8.38
C GLU A 177 -12.87 -18.60 7.32
N ILE A 178 -11.63 -18.25 7.67
CA ILE A 178 -10.69 -17.56 6.76
C ILE A 178 -10.02 -18.53 5.79
N GLU A 179 -9.70 -19.74 6.24
CA GLU A 179 -9.02 -20.72 5.39
C GLU A 179 -9.94 -21.18 4.25
N ASN A 180 -9.54 -20.93 3.03
CA ASN A 180 -10.30 -21.20 1.80
C ASN A 180 -11.53 -20.30 1.56
N SER A 181 -11.60 -19.12 2.17
CA SER A 181 -12.65 -18.14 1.93
C SER A 181 -12.26 -17.08 0.91
N LEU A 182 -13.27 -16.59 0.20
CA LEU A 182 -13.17 -15.38 -0.61
C LEU A 182 -13.62 -14.19 0.24
N PHE A 183 -12.75 -13.19 0.36
CA PHE A 183 -13.07 -11.97 1.09
C PHE A 183 -13.77 -10.96 0.18
N LEU A 184 -14.95 -10.53 0.59
CA LEU A 184 -15.69 -9.43 -0.03
C LEU A 184 -15.77 -8.29 0.99
N SER A 185 -15.33 -7.10 0.60
CA SER A 185 -15.42 -5.92 1.45
C SER A 185 -16.33 -4.88 0.81
N SER A 186 -17.28 -4.36 1.58
CA SER A 186 -18.06 -3.15 1.28
C SER A 186 -17.45 -1.89 1.89
N VAL A 187 -16.35 -2.03 2.63
CA VAL A 187 -15.63 -0.93 3.27
C VAL A 187 -14.39 -0.63 2.45
N PHE A 188 -14.16 0.65 2.17
CA PHE A 188 -12.98 1.07 1.43
C PHE A 188 -11.69 0.75 2.18
N HIS A 189 -10.66 0.35 1.45
CA HIS A 189 -9.34 -0.06 1.96
C HIS A 189 -8.58 1.04 2.71
N TYR A 190 -8.91 2.31 2.51
CA TYR A 190 -8.33 3.44 3.24
C TYR A 190 -9.02 3.74 4.59
N HIS A 191 -10.11 3.04 4.94
CA HIS A 191 -10.65 3.02 6.30
C HIS A 191 -9.94 1.96 7.14
N VAL A 192 -9.78 2.22 8.44
CA VAL A 192 -9.03 1.32 9.33
C VAL A 192 -9.49 -0.14 9.28
N TYR A 193 -10.81 -0.38 9.24
CA TYR A 193 -11.35 -1.74 9.15
C TYR A 193 -11.10 -2.36 7.76
N GLY A 194 -11.37 -1.63 6.68
CA GLY A 194 -11.04 -2.10 5.33
C GLY A 194 -9.54 -2.37 5.17
N PHE A 195 -8.71 -1.53 5.75
CA PHE A 195 -7.27 -1.71 5.77
C PHE A 195 -6.84 -3.01 6.48
N LEU A 196 -7.36 -3.28 7.69
CA LEU A 196 -7.04 -4.49 8.46
C LEU A 196 -7.46 -5.79 7.75
N PHE A 197 -8.63 -5.78 7.10
CA PHE A 197 -9.18 -7.00 6.51
C PHE A 197 -8.82 -7.19 5.03
N TYR A 198 -8.32 -6.18 4.34
CA TYR A 198 -8.13 -6.20 2.90
C TYR A 198 -6.70 -5.91 2.46
N VAL A 199 -5.92 -5.20 3.27
CA VAL A 199 -4.53 -4.82 2.94
C VAL A 199 -3.53 -5.64 3.76
N LEU A 200 -3.81 -5.92 5.02
CA LEU A 200 -2.97 -6.70 5.93
C LEU A 200 -3.46 -8.13 6.08
#